data_94fa31920fe96576bc52b639069fb7ba
#
_entry.id   94fa31920fe96576bc52b639069fb7ba
#
_cell.length_a   1.000
_cell.length_b   1.000
_cell.length_c   1.000
_cell.angle_alpha   90.00
_cell.angle_beta   90.00
_cell.angle_gamma   90.00
#
_symmetry.space_group_name_H-M   'P 1'
#
loop_
_entity.id
_entity.type
_entity.pdbx_description
1 polymer ?
#
loop_
_entity_poly.entity_id
_entity_poly.type
_entity_poly.pdbx_seq_one_letter_code
_entity_poly.pdbx_strand_id
1 'polypeptide(L)'
;MSGAGVAVATRPAQANAARGIDELLALFALPFADLLFAAQQVHRAHHAPNTVQLSTLLSIKTGGCPEDCGYCPQATRHHAGVASEPPLAVDAVVQAARAAKDAGATRFCMGAAWRGPRERDLAPVLDMVTAVKALGLETCCTLGMLKEGQAEKLRSAGLDYYNHNLDTAPEFYGDIVSTRTYEDRLDTLARVRAAGINVCCGGIVGMGESRRHRAGLIAQLARLAPESVPINHLVQVEGTPLHARLDGEAALDPLEFVRTIAVTRIAIPRAMIRLSAGRRELGEAVQAMCFAAGANSIFYGDKLLTTGNPDVAADQALFDKLGIVPAA
;
A
#
# COMPACT_ATOMS: atom_id res chain seq x y z
N MET A 1 -10.88 -37.69 -33.39
CA MET A 1 -9.55 -37.42 -32.88
C MET A 1 -9.67 -36.56 -31.63
N SER A 2 -9.32 -37.16 -30.50
CA SER A 2 -9.60 -36.67 -29.15
C SER A 2 -8.55 -35.59 -28.75
N GLY A 3 -9.01 -34.40 -28.45
CA GLY A 3 -8.17 -33.32 -27.89
C GLY A 3 -8.14 -33.43 -26.37
N ALA A 4 -7.04 -33.90 -25.81
CA ALA A 4 -6.82 -33.96 -24.37
C ALA A 4 -6.59 -32.54 -23.82
N GLY A 5 -7.51 -32.04 -23.02
CA GLY A 5 -7.36 -30.82 -22.22
C GLY A 5 -6.30 -31.05 -21.13
N VAL A 6 -5.25 -30.26 -21.16
CA VAL A 6 -4.25 -30.21 -20.10
C VAL A 6 -4.87 -29.50 -18.89
N ALA A 7 -5.21 -30.26 -17.86
CA ALA A 7 -5.60 -29.72 -16.56
C ALA A 7 -4.38 -29.06 -15.91
N VAL A 8 -4.43 -27.74 -15.73
CA VAL A 8 -3.48 -26.99 -14.91
C VAL A 8 -3.72 -27.36 -13.45
N ALA A 9 -2.89 -28.24 -12.93
CA ALA A 9 -2.90 -28.60 -11.51
C ALA A 9 -2.50 -27.36 -10.70
N THR A 10 -3.42 -26.80 -9.97
CA THR A 10 -3.17 -25.79 -8.92
C THR A 10 -2.38 -26.48 -7.80
N ARG A 11 -1.10 -26.21 -7.74
CA ARG A 11 -0.23 -26.61 -6.64
C ARG A 11 -0.72 -25.90 -5.37
N PRO A 12 -1.04 -26.63 -4.28
CA PRO A 12 -1.38 -25.97 -3.03
C PRO A 12 -0.18 -25.15 -2.57
N ALA A 13 -0.41 -23.87 -2.25
CA ALA A 13 0.57 -22.99 -1.65
C ALA A 13 1.03 -23.65 -0.34
N GLN A 14 2.29 -24.07 -0.28
CA GLN A 14 2.93 -24.39 0.99
C GLN A 14 2.93 -23.07 1.80
N ALA A 15 2.05 -23.00 2.81
CA ALA A 15 2.07 -21.95 3.79
C ALA A 15 3.43 -22.04 4.52
N ASN A 16 4.36 -21.17 4.17
CA ASN A 16 5.50 -20.90 5.04
C ASN A 16 4.91 -20.46 6.36
N ALA A 17 5.19 -21.19 7.45
CA ALA A 17 4.77 -20.79 8.78
C ALA A 17 5.23 -19.33 9.01
N ALA A 18 4.27 -18.44 9.35
CA ALA A 18 4.58 -17.03 9.53
C ALA A 18 5.65 -16.89 10.62
N ARG A 19 6.74 -16.19 10.31
CA ARG A 19 7.84 -15.96 11.25
C ARG A 19 7.35 -15.22 12.49
N GLY A 20 7.86 -15.63 13.65
CA GLY A 20 7.60 -14.96 14.92
C GLY A 20 8.28 -13.58 15.00
N ILE A 21 7.83 -12.74 15.94
CA ILE A 21 8.40 -11.38 16.12
C ILE A 21 9.91 -11.45 16.41
N ASP A 22 10.36 -12.41 17.22
CA ASP A 22 11.77 -12.55 17.61
C ASP A 22 12.66 -12.98 16.41
N GLU A 23 12.14 -13.84 15.52
CA GLU A 23 12.82 -14.19 14.27
C GLU A 23 12.93 -12.97 13.33
N LEU A 24 11.90 -12.14 13.25
CA LEU A 24 11.95 -10.90 12.47
C LEU A 24 12.90 -9.88 13.08
N LEU A 25 12.96 -9.76 14.42
CA LEU A 25 13.93 -8.92 15.10
C LEU A 25 15.37 -9.38 14.83
N ALA A 26 15.61 -10.69 14.77
CA ALA A 26 16.92 -11.23 14.39
C ALA A 26 17.31 -10.80 12.96
N LEU A 27 16.35 -10.76 12.01
CA LEU A 27 16.60 -10.22 10.66
C LEU A 27 16.94 -8.73 10.71
N PHE A 28 16.21 -7.92 11.49
CA PHE A 28 16.53 -6.50 11.67
C PHE A 28 17.93 -6.26 12.26
N ALA A 29 18.46 -7.21 13.02
CA ALA A 29 19.79 -7.13 13.66
C ALA A 29 20.94 -7.58 12.75
N LEU A 30 20.67 -8.19 11.60
CA LEU A 30 21.72 -8.61 10.67
C LEU A 30 22.60 -7.43 10.22
N PRO A 31 23.88 -7.66 9.89
CA PRO A 31 24.67 -6.69 9.14
C PRO A 31 23.90 -6.23 7.90
N PHE A 32 23.97 -4.95 7.59
CA PHE A 32 23.11 -4.35 6.57
C PHE A 32 23.27 -5.03 5.19
N ALA A 33 24.52 -5.29 4.78
CA ALA A 33 24.81 -5.94 3.51
C ALA A 33 24.25 -7.37 3.45
N ASP A 34 24.35 -8.14 4.55
CA ASP A 34 23.85 -9.51 4.62
C ASP A 34 22.32 -9.56 4.54
N LEU A 35 21.65 -8.59 5.20
CA LEU A 35 20.20 -8.46 5.12
C LEU A 35 19.73 -8.14 3.69
N LEU A 36 20.39 -7.20 3.01
CA LEU A 36 20.06 -6.85 1.62
C LEU A 36 20.30 -8.03 0.68
N PHE A 37 21.41 -8.74 0.84
CA PHE A 37 21.71 -9.92 0.04
C PHE A 37 20.64 -11.01 0.22
N ALA A 38 20.28 -11.33 1.46
CA ALA A 38 19.21 -12.29 1.75
C ALA A 38 17.85 -11.87 1.14
N ALA A 39 17.50 -10.59 1.24
CA ALA A 39 16.27 -10.06 0.66
C ALA A 39 16.27 -10.15 -0.88
N GLN A 40 17.42 -9.85 -1.52
CA GLN A 40 17.57 -9.98 -2.98
C GLN A 40 17.48 -11.44 -3.45
N GLN A 41 18.04 -12.38 -2.71
CA GLN A 41 17.89 -13.81 -3.04
C GLN A 41 16.41 -14.22 -3.03
N VAL A 42 15.66 -13.82 -2.00
CA VAL A 42 14.21 -14.07 -1.91
C VAL A 42 13.46 -13.37 -3.04
N HIS A 43 13.77 -12.11 -3.32
CA HIS A 43 13.14 -11.35 -4.39
C HIS A 43 13.30 -12.06 -5.74
N ARG A 44 14.53 -12.40 -6.13
CA ARG A 44 14.84 -13.05 -7.42
C ARG A 44 14.29 -14.47 -7.55
N ALA A 45 14.01 -15.15 -6.43
CA ALA A 45 13.37 -16.46 -6.44
C ALA A 45 11.85 -16.39 -6.74
N HIS A 46 11.22 -15.22 -6.58
CA HIS A 46 9.76 -15.09 -6.67
C HIS A 46 9.28 -14.05 -7.68
N HIS A 47 10.13 -13.12 -8.11
CA HIS A 47 9.79 -12.01 -8.99
C HIS A 47 10.82 -11.87 -10.12
N ALA A 48 10.40 -11.33 -11.25
CA ALA A 48 11.31 -10.92 -12.30
C ALA A 48 12.28 -9.84 -11.76
N PRO A 49 13.59 -10.05 -11.89
CA PRO A 49 14.55 -9.06 -11.41
C PRO A 49 14.48 -7.78 -12.25
N ASN A 50 14.79 -6.66 -11.61
CA ASN A 50 14.89 -5.35 -12.26
C ASN A 50 13.58 -4.90 -12.95
N THR A 51 12.42 -5.34 -12.42
CA THR A 51 11.10 -4.88 -12.87
C THR A 51 10.36 -4.17 -11.74
N VAL A 52 9.56 -3.16 -12.09
CA VAL A 52 8.76 -2.39 -11.14
C VAL A 52 7.32 -2.23 -11.63
N GLN A 53 6.35 -2.54 -10.78
CA GLN A 53 4.95 -2.27 -11.06
C GLN A 53 4.63 -0.79 -10.82
N LEU A 54 4.01 -0.14 -11.80
CA LEU A 54 3.57 1.24 -11.71
C LEU A 54 2.08 1.30 -11.37
N SER A 55 1.76 1.99 -10.28
CA SER A 55 0.39 2.20 -9.82
C SER A 55 0.12 3.68 -9.63
N THR A 56 -0.97 4.21 -10.18
CA THR A 56 -1.39 5.60 -9.93
C THR A 56 -2.49 5.65 -8.91
N LEU A 57 -2.46 6.64 -8.01
CA LEU A 57 -3.44 6.84 -6.96
C LEU A 57 -4.18 8.16 -7.16
N LEU A 58 -5.52 8.08 -7.26
CA LEU A 58 -6.41 9.24 -7.33
C LEU A 58 -7.24 9.35 -6.05
N SER A 59 -7.29 10.56 -5.46
CA SER A 59 -8.29 10.87 -4.43
C SER A 59 -9.63 11.13 -5.11
N ILE A 60 -10.55 10.18 -5.02
CA ILE A 60 -11.92 10.35 -5.56
C ILE A 60 -12.84 11.12 -4.61
N LYS A 61 -12.43 11.28 -3.35
CA LYS A 61 -13.09 12.11 -2.33
C LYS A 61 -12.06 12.54 -1.30
N THR A 62 -11.74 13.82 -1.24
CA THR A 62 -10.73 14.42 -0.36
C THR A 62 -11.35 15.04 0.87
N GLY A 63 -10.68 14.91 2.03
CA GLY A 63 -11.00 15.60 3.28
C GLY A 63 -12.33 15.16 3.93
N GLY A 64 -12.63 15.71 5.11
CA GLY A 64 -13.89 15.43 5.81
C GLY A 64 -14.04 14.01 6.36
N CYS A 65 -12.94 13.30 6.60
CA CYS A 65 -12.97 11.96 7.21
C CYS A 65 -13.32 12.07 8.71
N PRO A 66 -14.27 11.28 9.22
CA PRO A 66 -14.66 11.33 10.63
C PRO A 66 -13.70 10.58 11.57
N GLU A 67 -12.70 9.89 11.03
CA GLU A 67 -11.65 9.20 11.79
C GLU A 67 -10.65 10.18 12.42
N ASP A 68 -9.80 9.68 13.32
CA ASP A 68 -8.81 10.47 14.05
C ASP A 68 -7.36 10.02 13.84
N CYS A 69 -7.08 9.28 12.76
CA CYS A 69 -5.73 8.77 12.47
C CYS A 69 -4.69 9.89 12.63
N GLY A 70 -3.80 9.79 13.63
CA GLY A 70 -2.92 10.88 14.07
C GLY A 70 -1.97 11.43 13.01
N TYR A 71 -1.72 10.70 11.93
CA TYR A 71 -0.90 11.11 10.77
C TYR A 71 -1.70 11.75 9.64
N CYS A 72 -3.05 11.65 9.64
CA CYS A 72 -3.85 11.90 8.45
C CYS A 72 -4.40 13.34 8.41
N PRO A 73 -4.01 14.18 7.43
CA PRO A 73 -4.52 15.53 7.34
C PRO A 73 -5.97 15.62 6.88
N GLN A 74 -6.58 14.51 6.42
CA GLN A 74 -7.96 14.48 5.92
C GLN A 74 -9.01 14.34 7.03
N ALA A 75 -8.60 14.12 8.28
CA ALA A 75 -9.49 13.99 9.42
C ALA A 75 -10.13 15.34 9.76
N THR A 76 -11.47 15.37 9.96
CA THR A 76 -12.20 16.61 10.31
C THR A 76 -11.78 17.21 11.66
N ARG A 77 -11.20 16.40 12.53
CA ARG A 77 -10.74 16.79 13.87
C ARG A 77 -9.38 17.49 13.86
N HIS A 78 -8.64 17.41 12.72
CA HIS A 78 -7.31 17.97 12.59
C HIS A 78 -7.38 19.32 11.87
N HIS A 79 -6.50 20.25 12.28
CA HIS A 79 -6.41 21.58 11.68
C HIS A 79 -5.34 21.64 10.58
N ALA A 80 -5.29 20.61 9.73
CA ALA A 80 -4.27 20.44 8.71
C ALA A 80 -4.58 21.11 7.36
N GLY A 81 -5.59 21.98 7.29
CA GLY A 81 -5.89 22.78 6.10
C GLY A 81 -6.48 22.02 4.89
N VAL A 82 -6.80 20.73 5.02
CA VAL A 82 -7.40 19.96 3.93
C VAL A 82 -8.92 20.17 3.89
N ALA A 83 -9.39 20.85 2.85
CA ALA A 83 -10.83 21.08 2.65
C ALA A 83 -11.57 19.77 2.33
N SER A 84 -12.84 19.69 2.77
CA SER A 84 -13.71 18.58 2.36
C SER A 84 -14.30 18.85 0.99
N GLU A 85 -13.99 18.02 0.03
CA GLU A 85 -14.49 18.09 -1.35
C GLU A 85 -15.60 17.04 -1.58
N PRO A 86 -16.53 17.31 -2.50
CA PRO A 86 -17.49 16.29 -2.93
C PRO A 86 -16.77 15.14 -3.68
N PRO A 87 -17.37 13.95 -3.77
CA PRO A 87 -16.85 12.90 -4.63
C PRO A 87 -16.74 13.34 -6.09
N LEU A 88 -15.69 12.89 -6.78
CA LEU A 88 -15.50 13.14 -8.21
C LEU A 88 -16.60 12.47 -9.04
N ALA A 89 -16.92 13.06 -10.19
CA ALA A 89 -17.76 12.43 -11.20
C ALA A 89 -17.03 11.24 -11.86
N VAL A 90 -17.77 10.23 -12.32
CA VAL A 90 -17.21 9.04 -12.99
C VAL A 90 -16.33 9.41 -14.18
N ASP A 91 -16.78 10.37 -15.02
CA ASP A 91 -16.02 10.81 -16.20
C ASP A 91 -14.66 11.40 -15.85
N ALA A 92 -14.57 12.17 -14.75
CA ALA A 92 -13.30 12.73 -14.29
C ALA A 92 -12.33 11.62 -13.85
N VAL A 93 -12.84 10.57 -13.17
CA VAL A 93 -12.05 9.40 -12.78
C VAL A 93 -11.56 8.63 -14.00
N VAL A 94 -12.42 8.44 -15.01
CA VAL A 94 -12.07 7.77 -16.28
C VAL A 94 -11.00 8.54 -17.05
N GLN A 95 -11.08 9.87 -17.10
CA GLN A 95 -10.04 10.71 -17.73
C GLN A 95 -8.70 10.56 -17.02
N ALA A 96 -8.68 10.61 -15.68
CA ALA A 96 -7.47 10.40 -14.90
C ALA A 96 -6.89 8.99 -15.07
N ALA A 97 -7.73 7.97 -15.16
CA ALA A 97 -7.30 6.59 -15.39
C ALA A 97 -6.70 6.40 -16.80
N ARG A 98 -7.24 7.05 -17.83
CA ARG A 98 -6.66 7.06 -19.18
C ARG A 98 -5.27 7.71 -19.17
N ALA A 99 -5.15 8.89 -18.58
CA ALA A 99 -3.86 9.57 -18.47
C ALA A 99 -2.82 8.73 -17.71
N ALA A 100 -3.23 8.05 -16.64
CA ALA A 100 -2.36 7.13 -15.89
C ALA A 100 -1.90 5.94 -16.75
N LYS A 101 -2.81 5.34 -17.53
CA LYS A 101 -2.50 4.25 -18.46
C LYS A 101 -1.52 4.71 -19.55
N ASP A 102 -1.78 5.87 -20.16
CA ASP A 102 -0.92 6.44 -21.21
C ASP A 102 0.48 6.77 -20.66
N ALA A 103 0.60 7.10 -19.37
CA ALA A 103 1.88 7.27 -18.68
C ALA A 103 2.56 5.94 -18.29
N GLY A 104 1.92 4.78 -18.52
CA GLY A 104 2.50 3.46 -18.28
C GLY A 104 2.06 2.77 -16.99
N ALA A 105 1.10 3.33 -16.24
CA ALA A 105 0.56 2.64 -15.07
C ALA A 105 -0.21 1.38 -15.47
N THR A 106 0.01 0.29 -14.74
CA THR A 106 -0.73 -0.98 -14.92
C THR A 106 -1.87 -1.13 -13.90
N ARG A 107 -1.83 -0.34 -12.80
CA ARG A 107 -2.87 -0.32 -11.76
C ARG A 107 -3.33 1.10 -11.47
N PHE A 108 -4.63 1.25 -11.32
CA PHE A 108 -5.25 2.51 -10.92
C PHE A 108 -5.95 2.35 -9.57
N CYS A 109 -5.51 3.13 -8.58
CA CYS A 109 -6.00 3.11 -7.21
C CYS A 109 -6.92 4.31 -6.97
N MET A 110 -8.09 4.08 -6.38
CA MET A 110 -9.10 5.09 -6.05
C MET A 110 -9.26 5.18 -4.54
N GLY A 111 -8.89 6.32 -3.94
CA GLY A 111 -8.97 6.55 -2.50
C GLY A 111 -10.06 7.53 -2.12
N ALA A 112 -10.85 7.24 -1.09
CA ALA A 112 -11.84 8.15 -0.53
C ALA A 112 -11.65 8.36 0.98
N ALA A 113 -11.72 9.59 1.43
CA ALA A 113 -11.59 9.97 2.83
C ALA A 113 -12.89 9.64 3.61
N TRP A 114 -13.16 8.35 3.81
CA TRP A 114 -14.31 7.83 4.55
C TRP A 114 -13.89 6.91 5.69
N ARG A 115 -14.73 6.86 6.75
CA ARG A 115 -14.69 5.75 7.71
C ARG A 115 -15.08 4.42 7.03
N GLY A 116 -16.06 4.48 6.14
CA GLY A 116 -16.57 3.42 5.29
C GLY A 116 -17.66 3.97 4.38
N PRO A 117 -17.89 3.38 3.20
CA PRO A 117 -18.89 3.88 2.26
C PRO A 117 -20.30 3.60 2.77
N ARG A 118 -21.18 4.60 2.65
CA ARG A 118 -22.63 4.38 2.76
C ARG A 118 -23.12 3.78 1.44
N GLU A 119 -24.26 3.11 1.43
CA GLU A 119 -24.79 2.49 0.21
C GLU A 119 -24.97 3.48 -0.95
N ARG A 120 -25.43 4.70 -0.65
CA ARG A 120 -25.56 5.77 -1.67
C ARG A 120 -24.22 6.26 -2.22
N ASP A 121 -23.15 6.15 -1.45
CA ASP A 121 -21.81 6.59 -1.86
C ASP A 121 -21.08 5.46 -2.61
N LEU A 122 -21.48 4.20 -2.40
CA LEU A 122 -20.89 3.04 -3.04
C LEU A 122 -21.32 2.92 -4.53
N ALA A 123 -22.58 3.23 -4.87
CA ALA A 123 -23.08 3.08 -6.23
C ALA A 123 -22.20 3.79 -7.29
N PRO A 124 -21.86 5.10 -7.18
CA PRO A 124 -20.97 5.73 -8.16
C PRO A 124 -19.56 5.14 -8.15
N VAL A 125 -19.09 4.58 -7.03
CA VAL A 125 -17.77 3.91 -6.99
C VAL A 125 -17.79 2.60 -7.78
N LEU A 126 -18.91 1.85 -7.76
CA LEU A 126 -19.06 0.65 -8.59
C LEU A 126 -18.97 1.00 -10.09
N ASP A 127 -19.60 2.11 -10.50
CA ASP A 127 -19.52 2.60 -11.88
C ASP A 127 -18.08 3.01 -12.23
N MET A 128 -17.36 3.71 -11.33
CA MET A 128 -15.94 4.04 -11.50
C MET A 128 -15.09 2.78 -11.68
N VAL A 129 -15.25 1.78 -10.82
CA VAL A 129 -14.51 0.50 -10.90
C VAL A 129 -14.75 -0.17 -12.26
N THR A 130 -16.02 -0.29 -12.68
CA THR A 130 -16.40 -0.91 -13.96
C THR A 130 -15.75 -0.16 -15.13
N ALA A 131 -15.83 1.16 -15.14
CA ALA A 131 -15.30 2.00 -16.21
C ALA A 131 -13.76 1.94 -16.29
N VAL A 132 -13.06 1.98 -15.14
CA VAL A 132 -11.60 1.87 -15.09
C VAL A 132 -11.16 0.46 -15.51
N LYS A 133 -11.87 -0.58 -15.07
CA LYS A 133 -11.60 -1.97 -15.50
C LYS A 133 -11.72 -2.15 -17.01
N ALA A 134 -12.71 -1.51 -17.63
CA ALA A 134 -12.90 -1.54 -19.08
C ALA A 134 -11.73 -0.91 -19.87
N LEU A 135 -10.90 -0.08 -19.22
CA LEU A 135 -9.65 0.45 -19.82
C LEU A 135 -8.51 -0.60 -19.82
N GLY A 136 -8.69 -1.76 -19.18
CA GLY A 136 -7.66 -2.81 -19.08
C GLY A 136 -6.67 -2.58 -17.94
N LEU A 137 -6.96 -1.67 -17.01
CA LEU A 137 -6.14 -1.46 -15.80
C LEU A 137 -6.56 -2.43 -14.70
N GLU A 138 -5.63 -2.85 -13.85
CA GLU A 138 -5.97 -3.39 -12.55
C GLU A 138 -6.60 -2.29 -11.69
N THR A 139 -7.69 -2.62 -10.99
CA THR A 139 -8.41 -1.68 -10.14
C THR A 139 -8.10 -1.91 -8.66
N CYS A 140 -7.92 -0.83 -7.91
CA CYS A 140 -7.73 -0.88 -6.46
C CYS A 140 -8.57 0.22 -5.79
N CYS A 141 -9.24 -0.09 -4.68
CA CYS A 141 -10.00 0.88 -3.91
C CYS A 141 -9.54 0.95 -2.46
N THR A 142 -9.56 2.17 -1.89
CA THR A 142 -9.36 2.48 -0.47
C THR A 142 -10.54 3.30 0.01
N LEU A 143 -11.58 2.64 0.56
CA LEU A 143 -12.86 3.29 0.92
C LEU A 143 -13.14 3.25 2.44
N GLY A 144 -12.16 2.84 3.25
CA GLY A 144 -12.36 2.60 4.68
C GLY A 144 -12.90 1.20 4.99
N MET A 145 -13.68 1.08 6.06
CA MET A 145 -14.23 -0.20 6.52
C MET A 145 -15.45 -0.62 5.68
N LEU A 146 -15.45 -1.86 5.22
CA LEU A 146 -16.57 -2.41 4.46
C LEU A 146 -17.57 -3.12 5.38
N LYS A 147 -18.85 -2.91 5.12
CA LYS A 147 -19.96 -3.65 5.72
C LYS A 147 -20.22 -4.93 4.93
N GLU A 148 -21.06 -5.80 5.50
CA GLU A 148 -21.57 -7.02 4.82
C GLU A 148 -22.18 -6.69 3.46
N GLY A 149 -21.88 -7.49 2.44
CA GLY A 149 -22.36 -7.34 1.06
C GLY A 149 -21.63 -6.28 0.23
N GLN A 150 -20.82 -5.40 0.84
CA GLN A 150 -20.14 -4.33 0.07
C GLN A 150 -18.92 -4.83 -0.70
N ALA A 151 -18.18 -5.79 -0.14
CA ALA A 151 -17.05 -6.40 -0.83
C ALA A 151 -17.52 -7.18 -2.06
N GLU A 152 -18.61 -7.93 -1.96
CA GLU A 152 -19.23 -8.69 -3.05
C GLU A 152 -19.70 -7.78 -4.19
N LYS A 153 -20.30 -6.63 -3.86
CA LYS A 153 -20.68 -5.60 -4.85
C LYS A 153 -19.46 -5.07 -5.61
N LEU A 154 -18.39 -4.74 -4.88
CA LEU A 154 -17.14 -4.28 -5.47
C LEU A 154 -16.52 -5.36 -6.37
N ARG A 155 -16.51 -6.63 -5.93
CA ARG A 155 -16.05 -7.75 -6.74
C ARG A 155 -16.86 -7.91 -8.03
N SER A 156 -18.18 -7.81 -7.93
CA SER A 156 -19.09 -7.90 -9.09
C SER A 156 -18.89 -6.77 -10.09
N ALA A 157 -18.47 -5.57 -9.63
CA ALA A 157 -18.08 -4.45 -10.48
C ALA A 157 -16.71 -4.62 -11.14
N GLY A 158 -15.94 -5.67 -10.78
CA GLY A 158 -14.64 -5.97 -11.37
C GLY A 158 -13.44 -5.48 -10.55
N LEU A 159 -13.61 -5.18 -9.24
CA LEU A 159 -12.51 -4.76 -8.38
C LEU A 159 -11.48 -5.90 -8.21
N ASP A 160 -10.21 -5.60 -8.51
CA ASP A 160 -9.11 -6.56 -8.37
C ASP A 160 -8.49 -6.53 -6.98
N TYR A 161 -8.31 -5.34 -6.39
CA TYR A 161 -7.64 -5.13 -5.11
C TYR A 161 -8.44 -4.21 -4.20
N TYR A 162 -8.42 -4.50 -2.90
CA TYR A 162 -8.90 -3.57 -1.87
C TYR A 162 -7.76 -3.22 -0.94
N ASN A 163 -7.46 -1.91 -0.82
CA ASN A 163 -6.45 -1.43 0.13
C ASN A 163 -7.09 -1.10 1.47
N HIS A 164 -6.58 -1.75 2.51
CA HIS A 164 -6.92 -1.45 3.89
C HIS A 164 -5.71 -1.74 4.79
N ASN A 165 -4.92 -0.69 5.05
CA ASN A 165 -3.68 -0.84 5.80
C ASN A 165 -3.93 -1.16 7.28
N LEU A 166 -3.03 -1.91 7.89
CA LEU A 166 -2.96 -2.08 9.36
C LEU A 166 -2.32 -0.87 10.03
N ASP A 167 -1.62 -0.05 9.28
CA ASP A 167 -0.85 1.13 9.65
C ASP A 167 0.38 0.82 10.51
N THR A 168 0.23 0.08 11.61
CA THR A 168 1.32 -0.28 12.53
C THR A 168 1.05 -1.63 13.23
N ALA A 169 1.85 -1.99 14.24
CA ALA A 169 1.61 -3.18 15.06
C ALA A 169 0.39 -3.02 15.96
N PRO A 170 -0.28 -4.14 16.38
CA PRO A 170 -1.42 -4.10 17.28
C PRO A 170 -1.12 -3.32 18.58
N GLU A 171 0.08 -3.52 19.14
CA GLU A 171 0.49 -2.92 20.42
C GLU A 171 0.68 -1.39 20.34
N PHE A 172 0.93 -0.86 19.15
CA PHE A 172 1.15 0.58 18.92
C PHE A 172 -0.04 1.26 18.23
N TYR A 173 -1.05 0.47 17.82
CA TYR A 173 -2.17 0.98 17.04
C TYR A 173 -3.02 2.01 17.79
N GLY A 174 -3.28 1.77 19.08
CA GLY A 174 -4.06 2.66 19.93
C GLY A 174 -3.45 4.05 20.12
N ASP A 175 -2.12 4.18 19.98
CA ASP A 175 -1.41 5.46 20.03
C ASP A 175 -1.60 6.30 18.76
N ILE A 176 -2.11 5.68 17.69
CA ILE A 176 -2.23 6.31 16.36
C ILE A 176 -3.69 6.54 15.99
N VAL A 177 -4.60 5.62 16.35
CA VAL A 177 -6.03 5.68 15.98
C VAL A 177 -6.88 5.26 17.17
N SER A 178 -7.88 6.06 17.56
CA SER A 178 -8.80 5.73 18.64
C SER A 178 -10.24 5.49 18.20
N THR A 179 -10.63 5.96 17.02
CA THR A 179 -12.01 5.91 16.51
C THR A 179 -12.43 4.55 15.97
N ARG A 180 -11.49 3.62 15.78
CA ARG A 180 -11.72 2.23 15.35
C ARG A 180 -10.66 1.32 15.95
N THR A 181 -10.98 0.05 16.11
CA THR A 181 -10.06 -0.94 16.65
C THR A 181 -9.17 -1.55 15.56
N TYR A 182 -8.16 -2.27 15.98
CA TYR A 182 -7.32 -3.07 15.08
C TYR A 182 -8.12 -4.22 14.45
N GLU A 183 -9.02 -4.81 15.22
CA GLU A 183 -9.94 -5.88 14.82
C GLU A 183 -10.89 -5.41 13.71
N ASP A 184 -11.42 -4.18 13.78
CA ASP A 184 -12.26 -3.60 12.72
C ASP A 184 -11.55 -3.63 11.35
N ARG A 185 -10.21 -3.45 11.36
CA ARG A 185 -9.40 -3.55 10.13
C ARG A 185 -9.28 -4.99 9.65
N LEU A 186 -9.00 -5.92 10.56
CA LEU A 186 -8.90 -7.34 10.25
C LEU A 186 -10.23 -7.88 9.71
N ASP A 187 -11.34 -7.49 10.29
CA ASP A 187 -12.69 -7.85 9.83
C ASP A 187 -12.94 -7.38 8.39
N THR A 188 -12.55 -6.15 8.07
CA THR A 188 -12.68 -5.64 6.70
C THR A 188 -11.83 -6.46 5.73
N LEU A 189 -10.59 -6.78 6.09
CA LEU A 189 -9.69 -7.60 5.26
C LEU A 189 -10.23 -9.03 5.07
N ALA A 190 -10.85 -9.59 6.11
CA ALA A 190 -11.50 -10.91 6.04
C ALA A 190 -12.67 -10.90 5.04
N ARG A 191 -13.54 -9.87 5.07
CA ARG A 191 -14.64 -9.70 4.10
C ARG A 191 -14.11 -9.55 2.67
N VAL A 192 -13.07 -8.76 2.47
CA VAL A 192 -12.40 -8.58 1.17
C VAL A 192 -11.91 -9.92 0.63
N ARG A 193 -11.22 -10.71 1.46
CA ARG A 193 -10.71 -12.02 1.10
C ARG A 193 -11.84 -13.01 0.78
N ALA A 194 -12.89 -13.02 1.59
CA ALA A 194 -14.07 -13.89 1.39
C ALA A 194 -14.80 -13.60 0.08
N ALA A 195 -14.83 -12.32 -0.36
CA ALA A 195 -15.41 -11.92 -1.64
C ALA A 195 -14.50 -12.24 -2.86
N GLY A 196 -13.31 -12.83 -2.66
CA GLY A 196 -12.37 -13.16 -3.73
C GLY A 196 -11.66 -11.93 -4.33
N ILE A 197 -11.53 -10.84 -3.58
CA ILE A 197 -10.74 -9.66 -3.94
C ILE A 197 -9.34 -9.83 -3.34
N ASN A 198 -8.31 -9.46 -4.11
CA ASN A 198 -6.93 -9.45 -3.60
C ASN A 198 -6.75 -8.36 -2.52
N VAL A 199 -5.95 -8.68 -1.53
CA VAL A 199 -5.68 -7.78 -0.42
C VAL A 199 -4.45 -6.92 -0.72
N CYS A 200 -4.62 -5.60 -0.61
CA CYS A 200 -3.52 -4.64 -0.53
C CYS A 200 -3.48 -4.12 0.92
N CYS A 201 -2.45 -4.48 1.67
CA CYS A 201 -2.38 -4.15 3.09
C CYS A 201 -0.93 -3.96 3.53
N GLY A 202 -0.65 -2.84 4.17
CA GLY A 202 0.67 -2.47 4.63
C GLY A 202 0.63 -1.54 5.84
N GLY A 203 1.61 -0.65 5.95
CA GLY A 203 1.72 0.25 7.09
C GLY A 203 2.52 1.51 6.82
N ILE A 204 2.73 2.27 7.89
CA ILE A 204 3.48 3.52 7.92
C ILE A 204 4.64 3.36 8.90
N VAL A 205 5.81 3.80 8.49
CA VAL A 205 7.06 3.72 9.27
C VAL A 205 7.57 5.14 9.54
N GLY A 206 8.05 5.38 10.75
CA GLY A 206 8.51 6.69 11.20
C GLY A 206 7.49 7.46 12.05
N MET A 207 6.49 6.76 12.62
CA MET A 207 5.49 7.33 13.52
C MET A 207 5.93 7.35 15.00
N GLY A 208 7.21 7.08 15.29
CA GLY A 208 7.75 6.90 16.64
C GLY A 208 7.72 5.45 17.13
N GLU A 209 7.40 4.52 16.25
CA GLU A 209 7.41 3.09 16.52
C GLU A 209 8.83 2.52 16.65
N SER A 210 9.00 1.48 17.48
CA SER A 210 10.24 0.74 17.63
C SER A 210 10.43 -0.32 16.54
N ARG A 211 11.65 -0.90 16.43
CA ARG A 211 11.88 -2.11 15.61
C ARG A 211 10.94 -3.25 15.98
N ARG A 212 10.60 -3.41 17.27
CA ARG A 212 9.68 -4.46 17.72
C ARG A 212 8.28 -4.23 17.16
N HIS A 213 7.83 -2.99 17.13
CA HIS A 213 6.54 -2.64 16.50
C HIS A 213 6.57 -2.90 14.98
N ARG A 214 7.65 -2.55 14.26
CA ARG A 214 7.80 -2.88 12.83
C ARG A 214 7.80 -4.39 12.59
N ALA A 215 8.49 -5.17 13.42
CA ALA A 215 8.45 -6.63 13.38
C ALA A 215 7.03 -7.17 13.66
N GLY A 216 6.31 -6.59 14.62
CA GLY A 216 4.91 -6.92 14.92
C GLY A 216 3.98 -6.68 13.72
N LEU A 217 4.09 -5.52 13.06
CA LEU A 217 3.36 -5.23 11.83
C LEU A 217 3.67 -6.28 10.74
N ILE A 218 4.95 -6.56 10.49
CA ILE A 218 5.36 -7.53 9.45
C ILE A 218 4.86 -8.94 9.80
N ALA A 219 4.86 -9.34 11.07
CA ALA A 219 4.30 -10.63 11.51
C ALA A 219 2.80 -10.74 11.22
N GLN A 220 2.03 -9.66 11.44
CA GLN A 220 0.61 -9.62 11.11
C GLN A 220 0.38 -9.68 9.59
N LEU A 221 1.15 -8.90 8.81
CA LEU A 221 1.08 -8.94 7.35
C LEU A 221 1.43 -10.33 6.80
N ALA A 222 2.44 -11.00 7.35
CA ALA A 222 2.81 -12.35 6.93
C ALA A 222 1.69 -13.38 7.18
N ARG A 223 0.92 -13.24 8.28
CA ARG A 223 -0.26 -14.07 8.56
C ARG A 223 -1.41 -13.81 7.59
N LEU A 224 -1.62 -12.54 7.23
CA LEU A 224 -2.64 -12.13 6.26
C LEU A 224 -2.29 -12.53 4.83
N ALA A 225 -1.00 -12.71 4.53
CA ALA A 225 -0.47 -13.03 3.20
C ALA A 225 -1.08 -12.14 2.09
N PRO A 226 -0.98 -10.80 2.17
CA PRO A 226 -1.54 -9.91 1.15
C PRO A 226 -0.77 -10.03 -0.17
N GLU A 227 -1.45 -9.83 -1.27
CA GLU A 227 -0.85 -9.80 -2.60
C GLU A 227 -0.03 -8.53 -2.86
N SER A 228 -0.33 -7.44 -2.14
CA SER A 228 0.39 -6.17 -2.24
C SER A 228 0.60 -5.54 -0.86
N VAL A 229 1.83 -5.11 -0.58
CA VAL A 229 2.23 -4.52 0.71
C VAL A 229 2.79 -3.12 0.49
N PRO A 230 1.96 -2.07 0.59
CA PRO A 230 2.45 -0.69 0.58
C PRO A 230 3.15 -0.36 1.90
N ILE A 231 4.40 0.07 1.83
CA ILE A 231 5.14 0.63 2.96
C ILE A 231 5.29 2.13 2.71
N ASN A 232 4.75 2.91 3.63
CA ASN A 232 4.83 4.37 3.61
C ASN A 232 5.92 4.84 4.57
N HIS A 233 6.76 5.75 4.13
CA HIS A 233 7.53 6.59 5.03
C HIS A 233 6.64 7.74 5.48
N LEU A 234 6.61 8.05 6.78
CA LEU A 234 5.77 9.12 7.30
C LEU A 234 6.17 10.45 6.67
N VAL A 235 5.20 11.12 6.06
CA VAL A 235 5.30 12.54 5.71
C VAL A 235 4.58 13.31 6.81
N GLN A 236 5.32 14.07 7.61
CA GLN A 236 4.75 14.87 8.68
C GLN A 236 3.97 16.03 8.07
N VAL A 237 2.72 16.19 8.50
CA VAL A 237 1.84 17.28 8.03
C VAL A 237 1.47 18.15 9.21
N GLU A 238 1.78 19.44 9.13
CA GLU A 238 1.42 20.44 10.13
C GLU A 238 -0.09 20.42 10.43
N GLY A 239 -0.45 20.58 11.69
CA GLY A 239 -1.84 20.53 12.16
C GLY A 239 -2.36 19.11 12.44
N THR A 240 -1.53 18.08 12.24
CA THR A 240 -1.86 16.70 12.68
C THR A 240 -1.32 16.42 14.08
N PRO A 241 -1.99 15.58 14.90
CA PRO A 241 -1.50 15.20 16.23
C PRO A 241 -0.10 14.58 16.22
N LEU A 242 0.19 13.78 15.19
CA LEU A 242 1.48 13.09 15.09
C LEU A 242 2.62 14.06 14.78
N HIS A 243 2.38 15.09 13.95
CA HIS A 243 3.36 16.15 13.73
C HIS A 243 3.72 16.84 15.05
N ALA A 244 2.71 17.25 15.83
CA ALA A 244 2.95 17.89 17.14
C ALA A 244 3.67 16.96 18.14
N ARG A 245 3.38 15.64 18.11
CA ARG A 245 4.03 14.65 18.99
C ARG A 245 5.48 14.42 18.62
N LEU A 246 5.83 14.49 17.34
CA LEU A 246 7.18 14.21 16.82
C LEU A 246 8.01 15.49 16.62
N ASP A 247 7.48 16.65 17.01
CA ASP A 247 8.22 17.91 16.92
C ASP A 247 9.47 17.86 17.81
N GLY A 248 10.63 18.12 17.22
CA GLY A 248 11.92 18.01 17.90
C GLY A 248 12.47 16.58 18.04
N GLU A 249 11.71 15.55 17.69
CA GLU A 249 12.21 14.17 17.67
C GLU A 249 13.02 13.89 16.39
N ALA A 250 14.01 12.98 16.53
CA ALA A 250 14.79 12.57 15.37
C ALA A 250 13.90 11.81 14.38
N ALA A 251 13.95 12.18 13.10
CA ALA A 251 13.32 11.43 12.04
C ALA A 251 13.84 9.98 11.99
N LEU A 252 13.03 9.08 11.46
CA LEU A 252 13.46 7.71 11.25
C LEU A 252 14.73 7.69 10.38
N ASP A 253 15.75 6.97 10.83
CA ASP A 253 16.95 6.71 10.02
C ASP A 253 16.53 6.05 8.69
N PRO A 254 16.89 6.61 7.53
CA PRO A 254 16.56 6.06 6.24
C PRO A 254 16.99 4.60 6.05
N LEU A 255 18.08 4.16 6.67
CA LEU A 255 18.52 2.77 6.64
C LEU A 255 17.57 1.83 7.40
N GLU A 256 16.88 2.33 8.43
CA GLU A 256 15.82 1.56 9.09
C GLU A 256 14.60 1.35 8.20
N PHE A 257 14.28 2.31 7.33
CA PHE A 257 13.24 2.14 6.32
C PHE A 257 13.65 1.04 5.31
N VAL A 258 14.88 1.09 4.81
CA VAL A 258 15.41 0.05 3.91
C VAL A 258 15.42 -1.33 4.58
N ARG A 259 15.83 -1.43 5.86
CA ARG A 259 15.74 -2.68 6.63
C ARG A 259 14.30 -3.19 6.69
N THR A 260 13.33 -2.30 6.89
CA THR A 260 11.91 -2.69 6.93
C THR A 260 11.45 -3.28 5.59
N ILE A 261 11.85 -2.70 4.47
CA ILE A 261 11.59 -3.28 3.13
C ILE A 261 12.21 -4.67 3.00
N ALA A 262 13.49 -4.82 3.38
CA ALA A 262 14.22 -6.10 3.27
C ALA A 262 13.58 -7.19 4.14
N VAL A 263 13.27 -6.90 5.41
CA VAL A 263 12.60 -7.84 6.32
C VAL A 263 11.22 -8.20 5.80
N THR A 264 10.46 -7.23 5.26
CA THR A 264 9.14 -7.48 4.65
C THR A 264 9.27 -8.42 3.45
N ARG A 265 10.26 -8.25 2.57
CA ARG A 265 10.51 -9.14 1.43
C ARG A 265 10.80 -10.57 1.88
N ILE A 266 11.64 -10.74 2.91
CA ILE A 266 11.99 -12.07 3.44
C ILE A 266 10.77 -12.73 4.09
N ALA A 267 9.94 -11.96 4.79
CA ALA A 267 8.75 -12.48 5.49
C ALA A 267 7.57 -12.78 4.56
N ILE A 268 7.41 -11.99 3.48
CA ILE A 268 6.29 -12.08 2.53
C ILE A 268 6.83 -12.18 1.09
N PRO A 269 7.40 -13.32 0.73
CA PRO A 269 8.23 -13.46 -0.48
C PRO A 269 7.49 -13.20 -1.80
N ARG A 270 6.17 -13.43 -1.84
CA ARG A 270 5.36 -13.36 -3.07
C ARG A 270 4.64 -12.02 -3.28
N ALA A 271 4.57 -11.17 -2.24
CA ALA A 271 3.84 -9.91 -2.33
C ALA A 271 4.56 -8.89 -3.23
N MET A 272 3.77 -8.03 -3.89
CA MET A 272 4.29 -6.79 -4.48
C MET A 272 4.56 -5.80 -3.33
N ILE A 273 5.84 -5.52 -3.04
CA ILE A 273 6.22 -4.56 -2.00
C ILE A 273 6.33 -3.19 -2.65
N ARG A 274 5.46 -2.28 -2.20
CA ARG A 274 5.33 -0.95 -2.79
C ARG A 274 5.96 0.13 -1.93
N LEU A 275 6.82 0.93 -2.54
CA LEU A 275 7.20 2.23 -2.01
C LEU A 275 6.04 3.20 -2.25
N SER A 276 5.45 3.68 -1.15
CA SER A 276 4.25 4.50 -1.19
C SER A 276 4.58 5.96 -0.84
N ALA A 277 3.94 6.57 0.17
CA ALA A 277 4.25 7.93 0.56
C ALA A 277 5.69 8.08 1.10
N GLY A 278 6.22 9.30 1.04
CA GLY A 278 7.54 9.66 1.57
C GLY A 278 8.71 9.40 0.61
N ARG A 279 8.45 9.11 -0.66
CA ARG A 279 9.51 8.84 -1.64
C ARG A 279 10.38 10.07 -1.94
N ARG A 280 9.82 11.29 -1.88
CA ARG A 280 10.58 12.54 -2.03
C ARG A 280 11.56 12.73 -0.87
N GLU A 281 11.10 12.50 0.34
CA GLU A 281 11.86 12.65 1.58
C GLU A 281 13.02 11.64 1.65
N LEU A 282 12.80 10.42 1.15
CA LEU A 282 13.83 9.37 1.07
C LEU A 282 14.94 9.70 0.06
N GLY A 283 14.62 10.41 -1.02
CA GLY A 283 15.57 10.70 -2.09
C GLY A 283 15.94 9.48 -2.96
N GLU A 284 16.69 9.70 -4.04
CA GLU A 284 17.02 8.67 -5.03
C GLU A 284 17.87 7.52 -4.46
N ALA A 285 18.91 7.83 -3.66
CA ALA A 285 19.84 6.83 -3.15
C ALA A 285 19.14 5.81 -2.21
N VAL A 286 18.24 6.29 -1.35
CA VAL A 286 17.49 5.42 -0.44
C VAL A 286 16.45 4.61 -1.21
N GLN A 287 15.80 5.17 -2.21
CA GLN A 287 14.90 4.43 -3.09
C GLN A 287 15.64 3.32 -3.85
N ALA A 288 16.85 3.59 -4.38
CA ALA A 288 17.70 2.59 -5.01
C ALA A 288 18.02 1.43 -4.05
N MET A 289 18.36 1.74 -2.79
CA MET A 289 18.57 0.71 -1.76
C MET A 289 17.27 -0.06 -1.44
N CYS A 290 16.11 0.57 -1.48
CA CYS A 290 14.83 -0.12 -1.31
C CYS A 290 14.55 -1.11 -2.45
N PHE A 291 14.88 -0.78 -3.71
CA PHE A 291 14.79 -1.73 -4.82
C PHE A 291 15.79 -2.89 -4.64
N ALA A 292 17.02 -2.59 -4.21
CA ALA A 292 17.99 -3.63 -3.83
C ALA A 292 17.51 -4.48 -2.65
N ALA A 293 16.73 -3.94 -1.73
CA ALA A 293 16.07 -4.66 -0.62
C ALA A 293 14.82 -5.44 -1.05
N GLY A 294 14.43 -5.39 -2.33
CA GLY A 294 13.34 -6.18 -2.88
C GLY A 294 12.00 -5.45 -3.00
N ALA A 295 11.93 -4.12 -2.91
CA ALA A 295 10.78 -3.38 -3.40
C ALA A 295 10.62 -3.58 -4.92
N ASN A 296 9.39 -3.72 -5.40
CA ASN A 296 9.08 -3.97 -6.82
C ASN A 296 7.78 -3.35 -7.29
N SER A 297 7.28 -2.38 -6.56
CA SER A 297 6.12 -1.55 -6.96
C SER A 297 6.28 -0.15 -6.41
N ILE A 298 5.74 0.85 -7.11
CA ILE A 298 5.68 2.25 -6.65
C ILE A 298 4.31 2.83 -6.89
N PHE A 299 3.98 3.92 -6.15
CA PHE A 299 3.02 4.88 -6.64
C PHE A 299 3.71 5.84 -7.61
N TYR A 300 3.11 6.00 -8.79
CA TYR A 300 3.61 6.69 -9.96
C TYR A 300 2.75 7.91 -10.28
N GLY A 301 3.40 9.06 -10.54
CA GLY A 301 2.74 10.35 -10.70
C GLY A 301 3.02 11.29 -9.53
N ASP A 302 2.94 12.59 -9.77
CA ASP A 302 3.43 13.70 -8.93
C ASP A 302 2.68 13.91 -7.60
N LYS A 303 1.52 13.29 -7.45
CA LYS A 303 0.65 13.46 -6.28
C LYS A 303 0.05 12.14 -5.83
N LEU A 304 0.02 11.96 -4.51
CA LEU A 304 -0.80 10.94 -3.84
C LEU A 304 -2.14 11.56 -3.38
N LEU A 305 -2.73 11.07 -2.29
CA LEU A 305 -4.01 11.62 -1.81
C LEU A 305 -3.91 13.10 -1.45
N THR A 306 -2.94 13.46 -0.59
CA THR A 306 -2.74 14.81 -0.07
C THR A 306 -1.28 15.24 -0.02
N THR A 307 -0.34 14.33 -0.36
CA THR A 307 1.10 14.59 -0.31
C THR A 307 1.70 14.54 -1.71
N GLY A 308 2.80 15.26 -1.91
CA GLY A 308 3.57 15.20 -3.15
C GLY A 308 4.27 13.83 -3.32
N ASN A 309 4.62 13.52 -4.55
CA ASN A 309 5.35 12.31 -4.94
C ASN A 309 6.35 12.68 -6.05
N PRO A 310 7.41 11.93 -6.31
CA PRO A 310 8.21 12.12 -7.51
C PRO A 310 7.32 12.11 -8.77
N ASP A 311 7.61 13.01 -9.70
CA ASP A 311 6.89 13.02 -10.97
C ASP A 311 7.37 11.90 -11.92
N VAL A 312 6.68 11.75 -13.01
CA VAL A 312 6.95 10.73 -14.04
C VAL A 312 8.37 10.80 -14.56
N ALA A 313 8.89 12.02 -14.81
CA ALA A 313 10.23 12.21 -15.36
C ALA A 313 11.32 11.84 -14.36
N ALA A 314 11.14 12.18 -13.07
CA ALA A 314 12.05 11.81 -12.00
C ALA A 314 12.09 10.28 -11.80
N ASP A 315 10.94 9.61 -11.86
CA ASP A 315 10.87 8.16 -11.76
C ASP A 315 11.55 7.48 -12.96
N GLN A 316 11.31 7.96 -14.18
CA GLN A 316 11.96 7.41 -15.37
C GLN A 316 13.47 7.58 -15.30
N ALA A 317 13.95 8.76 -14.90
CA ALA A 317 15.38 9.01 -14.74
C ALA A 317 16.03 8.06 -13.68
N LEU A 318 15.30 7.78 -12.60
CA LEU A 318 15.77 6.83 -11.58
C LEU A 318 15.81 5.40 -12.15
N PHE A 319 14.79 4.97 -12.88
CA PHE A 319 14.76 3.64 -13.50
C PHE A 319 15.90 3.45 -14.50
N ASP A 320 16.15 4.45 -15.35
CA ASP A 320 17.26 4.43 -16.33
C ASP A 320 18.62 4.26 -15.62
N LYS A 321 18.86 5.02 -14.53
CA LYS A 321 20.07 4.91 -13.71
C LYS A 321 20.24 3.51 -13.10
N LEU A 322 19.15 2.85 -12.73
CA LEU A 322 19.15 1.56 -12.04
C LEU A 322 19.01 0.35 -12.98
N GLY A 323 18.73 0.57 -14.28
CA GLY A 323 18.42 -0.51 -15.21
C GLY A 323 17.14 -1.26 -14.84
N ILE A 324 16.15 -0.57 -14.25
CA ILE A 324 14.84 -1.11 -13.89
C ILE A 324 13.86 -0.78 -15.02
N VAL A 325 12.98 -1.73 -15.34
CA VAL A 325 11.94 -1.54 -16.36
C VAL A 325 10.54 -1.69 -15.75
N PRO A 326 9.55 -0.94 -16.24
CA PRO A 326 8.16 -1.16 -15.84
C PRO A 326 7.73 -2.60 -16.11
N ALA A 327 7.01 -3.21 -15.18
CA ALA A 327 6.37 -4.50 -15.38
C ALA A 327 5.23 -4.35 -16.41
N ALA A 328 5.14 -5.33 -17.32
CA ALA A 328 4.09 -5.37 -18.35
C ALA A 328 2.71 -5.70 -17.78
#